data_51825fba33fb6d76f8198e5bd5c9079e
#
_entry.id   51825fba33fb6d76f8198e5bd5c9079e
#
_cell.length_a   1.000
_cell.length_b   1.000
_cell.length_c   1.000
_cell.angle_alpha   90.00
_cell.angle_beta   90.00
_cell.angle_gamma   90.00
#
_symmetry.space_group_name_H-M   'P 1'
#
loop_
_entity.id
_entity.type
_entity.pdbx_description
1 polymer ?
#
loop_
_entity_poly.entity_id
_entity_poly.type
_entity_poly.pdbx_seq_one_letter_code
_entity_poly.pdbx_strand_id
1 'polypeptide(L)'
;MNENARLEFFDELTSLLKGNVKPKSEDTINGEAFCDALKVQITKLLEETHKLDILSDDFNLSSFISENVDYPIERMKEQMEKTWLRDKLTIGLMGHFSTGKTTALNLLFGETFQTDKHENTALATYLTFGKNTNVMTLVDKSGQSQELSLEQCKIFDYSKGGVMDFPFARIFDYTVKENYNSLLKELTIIDTPGLFSSQTGHSAPTMKVVSSCDAIFWFIKITSSLTKADIDVIKASLGGLPLYIVFSFVDARGTTPDAAKSSINNMLGELKKNGIECKGHMMLGKRESIREQFKNETLAVLRKLSQEHDTYNPGTHIMSVIHFLEDFLIKAKQYFTEQIGELDSETDQLVSEYQSSSRAFVTECNNCTSKFNNMINTFNNRCNGATFCGGAADALCNNINSISNSLNGMMRAYNNMDVSKLVEYGNKTGEMGQKQYILNKISAILEDLTNLKNALN
;
A
#
# COMPACT_ATOMS: atom_id res chain seq x y z
N MET A 1 -3.81 -49.17 -6.72
CA MET A 1 -3.45 -48.50 -7.98
C MET A 1 -2.51 -49.39 -8.78
N ASN A 2 -2.79 -49.60 -10.07
CA ASN A 2 -1.96 -50.35 -10.96
C ASN A 2 -0.67 -49.53 -11.24
N GLU A 3 0.49 -50.16 -11.25
CA GLU A 3 1.81 -49.56 -11.47
C GLU A 3 1.87 -48.79 -12.81
N ASN A 4 1.17 -49.33 -13.83
CA ASN A 4 1.06 -48.68 -15.13
C ASN A 4 0.38 -47.33 -15.11
N ALA A 5 -0.69 -47.18 -14.33
CA ALA A 5 -1.39 -45.88 -14.21
C ALA A 5 -0.57 -44.80 -13.44
N ARG A 6 0.39 -45.24 -12.60
CA ARG A 6 1.38 -44.32 -11.99
C ARG A 6 2.40 -43.85 -13.01
N LEU A 7 2.89 -44.74 -13.81
CA LEU A 7 3.88 -44.43 -14.86
C LEU A 7 3.26 -43.46 -15.89
N GLU A 8 2.06 -43.76 -16.37
CA GLU A 8 1.33 -42.87 -17.28
C GLU A 8 1.14 -41.45 -16.71
N PHE A 9 0.75 -41.34 -15.45
CA PHE A 9 0.61 -40.04 -14.76
C PHE A 9 1.95 -39.28 -14.70
N PHE A 10 3.05 -39.95 -14.33
CA PHE A 10 4.35 -39.32 -14.27
C PHE A 10 4.91 -38.95 -15.64
N ASP A 11 4.63 -39.74 -16.66
CA ASP A 11 5.03 -39.46 -18.05
C ASP A 11 4.25 -38.22 -18.57
N GLU A 12 2.94 -38.18 -18.35
CA GLU A 12 2.12 -37.00 -18.69
C GLU A 12 2.56 -35.76 -17.91
N LEU A 13 2.76 -35.86 -16.59
CA LEU A 13 3.24 -34.75 -15.75
C LEU A 13 4.63 -34.28 -16.22
N THR A 14 5.53 -35.21 -16.52
CA THR A 14 6.88 -34.88 -17.00
C THR A 14 6.82 -34.17 -18.36
N SER A 15 5.96 -34.65 -19.26
CA SER A 15 5.73 -34.03 -20.57
C SER A 15 5.17 -32.60 -20.41
N LEU A 16 4.24 -32.43 -19.47
CA LEU A 16 3.64 -31.15 -19.15
C LEU A 16 4.66 -30.16 -18.55
N LEU A 17 5.47 -30.60 -17.61
CA LEU A 17 6.51 -29.77 -16.98
C LEU A 17 7.69 -29.46 -17.94
N LYS A 18 7.92 -30.26 -18.96
CA LYS A 18 8.92 -30.03 -20.05
C LYS A 18 8.36 -29.20 -21.19
N GLY A 19 7.07 -28.88 -21.20
CA GLY A 19 6.43 -28.09 -22.26
C GLY A 19 7.01 -26.66 -22.37
N ASN A 20 6.51 -25.91 -23.34
CA ASN A 20 6.96 -24.54 -23.60
C ASN A 20 6.61 -23.63 -22.41
N VAL A 21 7.53 -23.50 -21.45
CA VAL A 21 7.42 -22.59 -20.32
C VAL A 21 7.79 -21.20 -20.82
N LYS A 22 6.87 -20.25 -20.64
CA LYS A 22 7.10 -18.84 -20.94
C LYS A 22 7.65 -18.16 -19.68
N PRO A 23 8.80 -17.48 -19.75
CA PRO A 23 9.30 -16.68 -18.64
C PRO A 23 8.36 -15.49 -18.36
N LYS A 24 8.50 -14.88 -17.20
CA LYS A 24 7.89 -13.57 -16.92
C LYS A 24 8.28 -12.57 -18.01
N SER A 25 7.35 -11.70 -18.40
CA SER A 25 7.68 -10.62 -19.33
C SER A 25 8.64 -9.62 -18.67
N GLU A 26 9.45 -8.97 -19.49
CA GLU A 26 10.37 -7.92 -19.01
C GLU A 26 9.61 -6.78 -18.33
N ASP A 27 8.47 -6.38 -18.87
CA ASP A 27 7.60 -5.36 -18.29
C ASP A 27 7.10 -5.75 -16.88
N THR A 28 6.74 -7.02 -16.70
CA THR A 28 6.32 -7.54 -15.38
C THR A 28 7.47 -7.47 -14.38
N ILE A 29 8.67 -7.92 -14.78
CA ILE A 29 9.87 -7.92 -13.92
C ILE A 29 10.22 -6.48 -13.52
N ASN A 30 10.21 -5.55 -14.47
CA ASN A 30 10.51 -4.14 -14.22
C ASN A 30 9.45 -3.49 -13.31
N GLY A 31 8.17 -3.81 -13.51
CA GLY A 31 7.08 -3.31 -12.67
C GLY A 31 7.17 -3.82 -11.22
N GLU A 32 7.46 -5.10 -11.01
CA GLU A 32 7.68 -5.68 -9.69
C GLU A 32 8.88 -5.03 -8.99
N ALA A 33 10.01 -4.91 -9.69
CA ALA A 33 11.21 -4.28 -9.17
C ALA A 33 10.98 -2.81 -8.77
N PHE A 34 10.17 -2.09 -9.57
CA PHE A 34 9.75 -0.73 -9.23
C PHE A 34 8.94 -0.68 -7.95
N CYS A 35 7.94 -1.54 -7.79
CA CYS A 35 7.11 -1.58 -6.58
C CYS A 35 7.93 -1.92 -5.33
N ASP A 36 8.88 -2.86 -5.44
CA ASP A 36 9.78 -3.21 -4.34
C ASP A 36 10.71 -2.04 -3.98
N ALA A 37 11.26 -1.34 -4.98
CA ALA A 37 12.08 -0.14 -4.78
C ALA A 37 11.26 0.99 -4.12
N LEU A 38 10.03 1.23 -4.58
CA LEU A 38 9.11 2.21 -4.02
C LEU A 38 8.81 1.92 -2.54
N LYS A 39 8.51 0.67 -2.21
CA LYS A 39 8.28 0.24 -0.82
C LYS A 39 9.49 0.51 0.07
N VAL A 40 10.69 0.18 -0.41
CA VAL A 40 11.94 0.45 0.32
C VAL A 40 12.17 1.94 0.51
N GLN A 41 11.92 2.77 -0.51
CA GLN A 41 12.09 4.23 -0.43
C GLN A 41 11.12 4.85 0.58
N ILE A 42 9.85 4.45 0.55
CA ILE A 42 8.83 4.92 1.49
C ILE A 42 9.16 4.48 2.92
N THR A 43 9.57 3.23 3.12
CA THR A 43 9.97 2.73 4.45
C THR A 43 11.17 3.53 5.01
N LYS A 44 12.19 3.80 4.18
CA LYS A 44 13.34 4.63 4.59
C LYS A 44 12.93 6.06 4.91
N LEU A 45 12.04 6.66 4.11
CA LEU A 45 11.50 7.99 4.39
C LEU A 45 10.85 8.06 5.77
N LEU A 46 10.06 7.01 6.12
CA LEU A 46 9.43 6.88 7.44
C LEU A 46 10.44 6.76 8.58
N GLU A 47 11.44 5.88 8.42
CA GLU A 47 12.48 5.69 9.43
C GLU A 47 13.27 6.98 9.67
N GLU A 48 13.55 7.74 8.61
CA GLU A 48 14.28 9.00 8.70
C GLU A 48 13.44 10.10 9.35
N THR A 49 12.15 10.22 8.99
CA THR A 49 11.23 11.17 9.63
C THR A 49 10.99 10.85 11.11
N HIS A 50 10.94 9.56 11.46
CA HIS A 50 10.76 9.14 12.85
C HIS A 50 11.99 9.42 13.72
N LYS A 51 13.20 9.27 13.17
CA LYS A 51 14.47 9.59 13.87
C LYS A 51 14.62 11.08 14.17
N LEU A 52 13.99 11.94 13.38
CA LEU A 52 14.12 13.39 13.50
C LEU A 52 13.10 14.01 14.46
N ASP A 53 12.24 13.21 15.08
CA ASP A 53 11.17 13.68 15.97
C ASP A 53 10.28 14.79 15.34
N ILE A 54 10.23 14.78 13.98
CA ILE A 54 9.53 15.79 13.15
C ILE A 54 8.03 15.49 13.07
N LEU A 55 7.52 14.68 13.96
CA LEU A 55 6.11 14.34 14.02
C LEU A 55 5.38 15.42 14.84
N SER A 56 4.84 16.43 14.16
CA SER A 56 3.81 17.24 14.78
C SER A 56 2.52 16.42 14.91
N ASP A 57 1.73 16.68 15.96
CA ASP A 57 0.40 16.09 16.15
C ASP A 57 -0.52 16.29 14.93
N ASP A 58 -0.21 17.29 14.08
CA ASP A 58 -0.99 17.66 12.90
C ASP A 58 -0.68 16.84 11.63
N PHE A 59 0.50 16.20 11.53
CA PHE A 59 0.89 15.41 10.36
C PHE A 59 1.67 14.14 10.75
N ASN A 60 0.94 13.10 11.13
CA ASN A 60 1.55 11.82 11.49
C ASN A 60 1.84 10.98 10.25
N LEU A 61 3.03 11.21 9.65
CA LEU A 61 3.50 10.52 8.46
C LEU A 61 3.57 8.99 8.68
N SER A 62 3.96 8.54 9.87
CA SER A 62 4.14 7.12 10.15
C SER A 62 2.83 6.35 10.27
N SER A 63 1.80 6.91 10.94
CA SER A 63 0.50 6.26 11.01
C SER A 63 -0.21 6.28 9.66
N PHE A 64 -0.09 7.37 8.91
CA PHE A 64 -0.70 7.47 7.60
C PHE A 64 -0.10 6.47 6.60
N ILE A 65 1.22 6.27 6.59
CA ILE A 65 1.88 5.36 5.65
C ILE A 65 1.65 3.91 6.06
N SER A 66 1.83 3.54 7.34
CA SER A 66 1.66 2.15 7.79
C SER A 66 0.23 1.63 7.58
N GLU A 67 -0.78 2.49 7.72
CA GLU A 67 -2.18 2.10 7.57
C GLU A 67 -2.68 2.14 6.12
N ASN A 68 -2.09 2.99 5.26
CA ASN A 68 -2.68 3.31 3.96
C ASN A 68 -1.79 3.00 2.74
N VAL A 69 -0.50 2.71 2.89
CA VAL A 69 0.43 2.60 1.76
C VAL A 69 0.83 1.16 1.45
N ASP A 70 0.97 0.29 2.43
CA ASP A 70 1.40 -1.10 2.20
C ASP A 70 0.42 -1.85 1.30
N TYR A 71 -0.87 -1.78 1.59
CA TYR A 71 -1.90 -2.46 0.79
C TYR A 71 -1.97 -1.94 -0.66
N PRO A 72 -2.03 -0.63 -0.94
CA PRO A 72 -1.96 -0.11 -2.31
C PRO A 72 -0.73 -0.56 -3.09
N ILE A 73 0.46 -0.56 -2.50
CA ILE A 73 1.69 -1.00 -3.18
C ILE A 73 1.65 -2.50 -3.51
N GLU A 74 1.20 -3.34 -2.58
CA GLU A 74 1.04 -4.78 -2.84
C GLU A 74 0.01 -5.03 -3.95
N ARG A 75 -1.09 -4.28 -3.99
CA ARG A 75 -2.08 -4.36 -5.07
C ARG A 75 -1.50 -3.90 -6.41
N MET A 76 -0.73 -2.83 -6.42
CA MET A 76 -0.04 -2.35 -7.62
C MET A 76 0.93 -3.42 -8.12
N LYS A 77 1.73 -4.03 -7.24
CA LYS A 77 2.64 -5.12 -7.58
C LYS A 77 1.89 -6.31 -8.19
N GLU A 78 0.78 -6.71 -7.58
CA GLU A 78 -0.07 -7.78 -8.11
C GLU A 78 -0.62 -7.46 -9.51
N GLN A 79 -1.06 -6.24 -9.76
CA GLN A 79 -1.56 -5.83 -11.09
C GLN A 79 -0.44 -5.69 -12.13
N MET A 80 0.80 -5.43 -11.70
CA MET A 80 1.97 -5.51 -12.57
C MET A 80 2.31 -6.96 -12.96
N GLU A 81 2.21 -7.88 -12.00
CA GLU A 81 2.41 -9.31 -12.24
C GLU A 81 1.27 -9.91 -13.06
N LYS A 82 0.03 -9.59 -12.70
CA LYS A 82 -1.20 -10.15 -13.28
C LYS A 82 -1.89 -9.09 -14.16
N THR A 83 -1.35 -8.88 -15.36
CA THR A 83 -1.81 -7.81 -16.27
C THR A 83 -3.31 -7.86 -16.60
N TRP A 84 -3.94 -9.04 -16.51
CA TRP A 84 -5.37 -9.21 -16.71
C TRP A 84 -6.24 -8.71 -15.54
N LEU A 85 -5.63 -8.30 -14.41
CA LEU A 85 -6.33 -7.63 -13.29
C LEU A 85 -6.32 -6.11 -13.42
N ARG A 86 -5.51 -5.55 -14.33
CA ARG A 86 -5.39 -4.10 -14.46
C ARG A 86 -6.74 -3.49 -14.77
N ASP A 87 -7.09 -2.48 -13.98
CA ASP A 87 -8.29 -1.67 -14.15
C ASP A 87 -9.60 -2.49 -14.21
N LYS A 88 -9.63 -3.64 -13.51
CA LYS A 88 -10.79 -4.51 -13.43
C LYS A 88 -11.22 -4.78 -12.01
N LEU A 89 -12.53 -4.80 -11.82
CA LEU A 89 -13.12 -5.30 -10.59
C LEU A 89 -12.79 -6.79 -10.41
N THR A 90 -12.28 -7.17 -9.26
CA THR A 90 -11.93 -8.56 -8.95
C THR A 90 -12.90 -9.15 -7.93
N ILE A 91 -13.60 -10.21 -8.32
CA ILE A 91 -14.61 -10.89 -7.50
C ILE A 91 -14.09 -12.26 -7.06
N GLY A 92 -13.99 -12.49 -5.75
CA GLY A 92 -13.65 -13.80 -5.20
C GLY A 92 -14.89 -14.66 -4.95
N LEU A 93 -14.90 -15.88 -5.50
CA LEU A 93 -15.90 -16.90 -5.15
C LEU A 93 -15.34 -17.78 -4.04
N MET A 94 -15.93 -17.71 -2.86
CA MET A 94 -15.45 -18.38 -1.66
C MET A 94 -16.50 -19.31 -1.06
N GLY A 95 -16.09 -20.20 -0.19
CA GLY A 95 -16.97 -21.15 0.48
C GLY A 95 -16.41 -22.56 0.49
N HIS A 96 -17.09 -23.45 1.18
CA HIS A 96 -16.70 -24.86 1.31
C HIS A 96 -16.63 -25.59 -0.03
N PHE A 97 -16.01 -26.74 0.00
CA PHE A 97 -16.01 -27.65 -1.13
C PHE A 97 -17.44 -28.07 -1.53
N SER A 98 -17.67 -28.22 -2.83
CA SER A 98 -18.97 -28.61 -3.41
C SER A 98 -20.15 -27.70 -3.04
N THR A 99 -19.90 -26.41 -2.75
CA THR A 99 -20.98 -25.43 -2.50
C THR A 99 -21.58 -24.83 -3.79
N GLY A 100 -21.07 -25.22 -4.95
CA GLY A 100 -21.63 -24.79 -6.25
C GLY A 100 -20.95 -23.57 -6.89
N LYS A 101 -19.75 -23.18 -6.46
CA LYS A 101 -18.97 -22.08 -7.05
C LYS A 101 -18.77 -22.28 -8.56
N THR A 102 -18.17 -23.39 -8.96
CA THR A 102 -17.93 -23.72 -10.36
C THR A 102 -19.24 -23.86 -11.15
N THR A 103 -20.31 -24.37 -10.53
CA THR A 103 -21.64 -24.45 -11.16
C THR A 103 -22.17 -23.03 -11.45
N ALA A 104 -22.00 -22.12 -10.54
CA ALA A 104 -22.39 -20.71 -10.73
C ALA A 104 -21.60 -20.06 -11.89
N LEU A 105 -20.29 -20.29 -11.96
CA LEU A 105 -19.45 -19.80 -13.07
C LEU A 105 -19.94 -20.31 -14.43
N ASN A 106 -20.17 -21.61 -14.54
CA ASN A 106 -20.66 -22.20 -15.78
C ASN A 106 -22.03 -21.65 -16.18
N LEU A 107 -22.89 -21.35 -15.20
CA LEU A 107 -24.19 -20.75 -15.46
C LEU A 107 -24.08 -19.29 -15.93
N LEU A 108 -23.16 -18.52 -15.40
CA LEU A 108 -22.98 -17.09 -15.70
C LEU A 108 -22.24 -16.86 -17.01
N PHE A 109 -21.22 -17.66 -17.29
CA PHE A 109 -20.27 -17.44 -18.39
C PHE A 109 -20.25 -18.55 -19.45
N GLY A 110 -21.11 -19.55 -19.34
CA GLY A 110 -21.12 -20.72 -20.18
C GLY A 110 -20.26 -21.87 -19.62
N GLU A 111 -20.33 -23.04 -20.27
CA GLU A 111 -19.58 -24.22 -19.85
C GLU A 111 -18.07 -24.03 -20.03
N THR A 112 -17.44 -23.45 -19.02
CA THR A 112 -16.03 -23.08 -19.04
C THR A 112 -15.19 -24.03 -18.16
N PHE A 113 -15.81 -24.66 -17.15
CA PHE A 113 -15.14 -25.49 -16.17
C PHE A 113 -15.84 -26.83 -16.00
N GLN A 114 -15.07 -27.89 -15.78
CA GLN A 114 -15.65 -29.19 -15.47
C GLN A 114 -16.24 -29.19 -14.06
N THR A 115 -17.46 -29.71 -13.93
CA THR A 115 -18.23 -29.74 -12.65
C THR A 115 -18.37 -31.15 -12.09
N ASP A 116 -17.29 -31.92 -12.05
CA ASP A 116 -17.36 -33.28 -11.50
C ASP A 116 -17.44 -33.34 -9.98
N LYS A 117 -17.87 -34.49 -9.45
CA LYS A 117 -18.16 -34.70 -8.02
C LYS A 117 -16.91 -34.70 -7.12
N HIS A 118 -15.73 -34.60 -7.69
CA HIS A 118 -14.44 -34.59 -6.99
C HIS A 118 -13.88 -33.17 -6.89
N GLU A 119 -12.91 -32.93 -6.01
CA GLU A 119 -12.28 -31.62 -5.76
C GLU A 119 -11.65 -31.02 -7.04
N ASN A 120 -12.43 -30.25 -7.81
CA ASN A 120 -12.02 -29.81 -9.16
C ASN A 120 -11.13 -28.57 -9.16
N THR A 121 -10.98 -27.88 -8.02
CA THR A 121 -10.22 -26.64 -7.94
C THR A 121 -9.09 -26.84 -6.92
N ALA A 122 -7.96 -27.40 -7.37
CA ALA A 122 -6.76 -27.51 -6.53
C ALA A 122 -6.00 -26.19 -6.44
N LEU A 123 -6.18 -25.29 -7.43
CA LEU A 123 -5.54 -23.98 -7.55
C LEU A 123 -6.62 -22.91 -7.73
N ALA A 124 -6.32 -21.70 -7.29
CA ALA A 124 -7.16 -20.55 -7.63
C ALA A 124 -7.16 -20.35 -9.14
N THR A 125 -8.34 -20.18 -9.75
CA THR A 125 -8.50 -19.99 -11.19
C THR A 125 -9.07 -18.59 -11.46
N TYR A 126 -8.30 -17.78 -12.18
CA TYR A 126 -8.71 -16.46 -12.64
C TYR A 126 -9.46 -16.59 -13.97
N LEU A 127 -10.73 -16.22 -14.00
CA LEU A 127 -11.54 -16.11 -15.20
C LEU A 127 -11.52 -14.69 -15.70
N THR A 128 -10.95 -14.45 -16.87
CA THR A 128 -10.76 -13.13 -17.47
C THR A 128 -11.22 -13.09 -18.93
N PHE A 129 -11.31 -11.88 -19.50
CA PHE A 129 -11.63 -11.72 -20.91
C PHE A 129 -10.47 -12.15 -21.81
N GLY A 130 -10.78 -12.96 -22.80
CA GLY A 130 -9.84 -13.32 -23.85
C GLY A 130 -10.47 -14.23 -24.90
N LYS A 131 -9.74 -14.44 -26.01
CA LYS A 131 -10.19 -15.21 -27.14
C LYS A 131 -9.72 -16.68 -27.10
N ASN A 132 -8.72 -16.97 -26.27
CA ASN A 132 -8.11 -18.29 -26.19
C ASN A 132 -8.87 -19.20 -25.23
N THR A 133 -10.14 -19.48 -25.55
CA THR A 133 -11.07 -20.19 -24.65
C THR A 133 -10.79 -21.68 -24.52
N ASN A 134 -9.93 -22.26 -25.38
CA ASN A 134 -9.63 -23.69 -25.42
C ASN A 134 -8.37 -24.09 -24.64
N VAL A 135 -7.74 -23.14 -23.98
CA VAL A 135 -6.55 -23.38 -23.16
C VAL A 135 -6.75 -22.85 -21.75
N MET A 136 -5.97 -23.40 -20.84
CA MET A 136 -5.78 -22.92 -19.48
C MET A 136 -4.30 -22.60 -19.29
N THR A 137 -3.99 -21.43 -18.77
CA THR A 137 -2.61 -21.05 -18.46
C THR A 137 -2.34 -21.39 -17.01
N LEU A 138 -1.32 -22.20 -16.74
CA LEU A 138 -0.79 -22.45 -15.40
C LEU A 138 0.36 -21.49 -15.13
N VAL A 139 0.41 -20.97 -13.93
CA VAL A 139 1.50 -20.10 -13.47
C VAL A 139 2.13 -20.74 -12.23
N ASP A 140 3.44 -20.93 -12.27
CA ASP A 140 4.18 -21.46 -11.12
C ASP A 140 4.54 -20.37 -10.11
N LYS A 141 5.14 -20.77 -8.99
CA LYS A 141 5.55 -19.86 -7.92
C LYS A 141 6.68 -18.89 -8.30
N SER A 142 7.37 -19.11 -9.40
CA SER A 142 8.37 -18.20 -9.96
C SER A 142 7.76 -17.22 -10.97
N GLY A 143 6.45 -17.34 -11.25
CA GLY A 143 5.73 -16.54 -12.22
C GLY A 143 5.94 -16.98 -13.68
N GLN A 144 6.57 -18.13 -13.90
CA GLN A 144 6.64 -18.73 -15.23
C GLN A 144 5.28 -19.32 -15.59
N SER A 145 4.90 -19.22 -16.84
CA SER A 145 3.59 -19.66 -17.30
C SER A 145 3.69 -20.74 -18.37
N GLN A 146 2.67 -21.60 -18.40
CA GLN A 146 2.51 -22.66 -19.38
C GLN A 146 1.06 -22.78 -19.81
N GLU A 147 0.82 -22.83 -21.11
CA GLU A 147 -0.50 -23.05 -21.67
C GLU A 147 -0.78 -24.54 -21.86
N LEU A 148 -1.92 -24.99 -21.35
CA LEU A 148 -2.42 -26.35 -21.52
C LEU A 148 -3.70 -26.34 -22.33
N SER A 149 -3.86 -27.30 -23.26
CA SER A 149 -5.17 -27.58 -23.85
C SER A 149 -6.14 -28.12 -22.79
N LEU A 150 -7.44 -28.02 -23.03
CA LEU A 150 -8.46 -28.60 -22.12
C LEU A 150 -8.30 -30.12 -21.98
N GLU A 151 -7.75 -30.79 -22.99
CA GLU A 151 -7.44 -32.23 -22.93
C GLU A 151 -6.29 -32.51 -21.96
N GLN A 152 -5.22 -31.72 -22.01
CA GLN A 152 -4.09 -31.84 -21.10
C GLN A 152 -4.50 -31.49 -19.64
N CYS A 153 -5.49 -30.65 -19.47
CA CYS A 153 -6.03 -30.31 -18.14
C CYS A 153 -6.66 -31.51 -17.42
N LYS A 154 -6.99 -32.59 -18.13
CA LYS A 154 -7.49 -33.84 -17.53
C LYS A 154 -6.49 -34.48 -16.56
N ILE A 155 -5.21 -34.14 -16.63
CA ILE A 155 -4.22 -34.58 -15.64
C ILE A 155 -4.58 -34.19 -14.24
N PHE A 156 -5.30 -33.04 -14.08
CA PHE A 156 -5.82 -32.62 -12.78
C PHE A 156 -6.92 -33.56 -12.25
N ASP A 157 -7.64 -34.25 -13.14
CA ASP A 157 -8.69 -35.21 -12.78
C ASP A 157 -8.07 -36.54 -12.31
N TYR A 158 -6.94 -36.94 -12.87
CA TYR A 158 -6.20 -38.14 -12.44
C TYR A 158 -5.73 -38.02 -10.98
N SER A 159 -5.31 -36.85 -10.56
CA SER A 159 -4.91 -36.61 -9.18
C SER A 159 -6.05 -36.75 -8.17
N LYS A 160 -7.31 -36.73 -8.65
CA LYS A 160 -8.53 -36.68 -7.83
C LYS A 160 -9.30 -38.00 -7.79
N GLY A 161 -9.09 -38.89 -8.72
CA GLY A 161 -9.77 -40.19 -8.82
C GLY A 161 -9.29 -41.26 -7.83
N GLY A 162 -8.58 -40.86 -6.75
CA GLY A 162 -7.97 -41.79 -5.81
C GLY A 162 -6.74 -42.52 -6.40
N VAL A 163 -6.30 -42.10 -7.58
CA VAL A 163 -5.14 -42.71 -8.27
C VAL A 163 -3.84 -42.11 -7.71
N MET A 164 -3.79 -40.78 -7.51
CA MET A 164 -2.69 -40.10 -6.82
C MET A 164 -3.15 -38.77 -6.23
N ASP A 165 -2.80 -38.54 -4.97
CA ASP A 165 -2.98 -37.25 -4.29
C ASP A 165 -1.75 -36.37 -4.60
N PHE A 166 -1.73 -35.76 -5.80
CA PHE A 166 -0.60 -34.94 -6.22
C PHE A 166 -0.85 -33.47 -5.85
N PRO A 167 -0.01 -32.88 -5.00
CA PRO A 167 -0.21 -31.51 -4.52
C PRO A 167 0.22 -30.47 -5.56
N PHE A 168 -0.57 -30.22 -6.60
CA PHE A 168 -0.28 -29.22 -7.64
C PHE A 168 0.02 -27.83 -7.07
N ALA A 169 -0.62 -27.43 -5.96
CA ALA A 169 -0.36 -26.20 -5.24
C ALA A 169 1.07 -26.08 -4.66
N ARG A 170 1.87 -27.16 -4.69
CA ARG A 170 3.31 -27.07 -4.35
C ARG A 170 4.15 -26.55 -5.52
N ILE A 171 3.71 -26.77 -6.74
CA ILE A 171 4.42 -26.38 -7.98
C ILE A 171 3.81 -25.10 -8.54
N PHE A 172 2.51 -25.10 -8.74
CA PHE A 172 1.79 -23.98 -9.34
C PHE A 172 1.17 -23.08 -8.27
N ASP A 173 1.07 -21.79 -8.55
CA ASP A 173 0.44 -20.79 -7.66
C ASP A 173 -1.03 -20.60 -8.03
N TYR A 174 -1.31 -20.43 -9.34
CA TYR A 174 -2.67 -20.23 -9.85
C TYR A 174 -2.83 -20.64 -11.32
N THR A 175 -4.07 -20.60 -11.80
CA THR A 175 -4.39 -20.79 -13.21
C THR A 175 -5.18 -19.61 -13.77
N VAL A 176 -5.07 -19.38 -15.08
CA VAL A 176 -5.83 -18.35 -15.80
C VAL A 176 -6.62 -19.01 -16.91
N LYS A 177 -7.91 -18.70 -16.98
CA LYS A 177 -8.83 -19.16 -18.02
C LYS A 177 -9.44 -17.96 -18.74
N GLU A 178 -9.33 -17.93 -20.05
CA GLU A 178 -9.99 -16.91 -20.86
C GLU A 178 -11.41 -17.32 -21.24
N ASN A 179 -12.31 -16.33 -21.27
CA ASN A 179 -13.67 -16.47 -21.77
C ASN A 179 -14.07 -15.21 -22.54
N TYR A 180 -14.79 -15.37 -23.64
CA TYR A 180 -15.16 -14.28 -24.55
C TYR A 180 -16.35 -13.45 -24.09
N ASN A 181 -16.86 -13.66 -22.89
CA ASN A 181 -17.97 -12.88 -22.36
C ASN A 181 -17.54 -11.41 -22.12
N SER A 182 -18.30 -10.47 -22.70
CA SER A 182 -17.97 -9.03 -22.67
C SER A 182 -17.87 -8.44 -21.25
N LEU A 183 -18.61 -8.99 -20.29
CA LEU A 183 -18.55 -8.54 -18.88
C LEU A 183 -17.15 -8.71 -18.27
N LEU A 184 -16.40 -9.72 -18.73
CA LEU A 184 -15.02 -9.97 -18.25
C LEU A 184 -14.00 -8.94 -18.80
N LYS A 185 -14.40 -7.99 -19.62
CA LYS A 185 -13.57 -6.83 -19.96
C LYS A 185 -13.44 -5.87 -18.78
N GLU A 186 -14.47 -5.79 -17.95
CA GLU A 186 -14.59 -4.87 -16.83
C GLU A 186 -14.30 -5.55 -15.48
N LEU A 187 -14.36 -6.89 -15.42
CA LEU A 187 -14.12 -7.65 -14.20
C LEU A 187 -13.35 -8.95 -14.43
N THR A 188 -12.75 -9.44 -13.37
CA THR A 188 -12.13 -10.77 -13.27
C THR A 188 -12.78 -11.53 -12.12
N ILE A 189 -13.09 -12.81 -12.34
CA ILE A 189 -13.61 -13.68 -11.28
C ILE A 189 -12.55 -14.67 -10.87
N ILE A 190 -12.40 -14.88 -9.56
CA ILE A 190 -11.49 -15.86 -9.00
C ILE A 190 -12.30 -17.00 -8.40
N ASP A 191 -12.23 -18.18 -9.02
CA ASP A 191 -12.72 -19.42 -8.40
C ASP A 191 -11.66 -19.96 -7.45
N THR A 192 -11.98 -20.01 -6.15
CA THR A 192 -11.03 -20.44 -5.13
C THR A 192 -11.17 -21.92 -4.80
N PRO A 193 -10.08 -22.61 -4.40
CA PRO A 193 -10.18 -23.92 -3.77
C PRO A 193 -11.17 -23.89 -2.61
N GLY A 194 -11.92 -24.99 -2.43
CA GLY A 194 -12.87 -25.08 -1.31
C GLY A 194 -12.14 -24.97 0.03
N LEU A 195 -12.63 -24.09 0.92
CA LEU A 195 -12.16 -23.99 2.29
C LEU A 195 -12.42 -25.30 3.03
N PHE A 196 -11.50 -25.69 3.91
CA PHE A 196 -11.62 -26.90 4.75
C PHE A 196 -11.71 -28.22 3.96
N SER A 197 -11.11 -28.30 2.75
CA SER A 197 -10.85 -29.58 2.16
C SER A 197 -9.93 -30.38 3.11
N SER A 198 -10.13 -31.69 3.21
CA SER A 198 -9.45 -32.58 4.15
C SER A 198 -7.90 -32.63 3.98
N GLN A 199 -7.37 -31.95 3.01
CA GLN A 199 -5.95 -31.79 2.75
C GLN A 199 -5.43 -30.55 3.48
N THR A 200 -4.65 -30.80 4.50
CA THR A 200 -3.96 -29.79 5.32
C THR A 200 -3.16 -28.85 4.43
N GLY A 201 -3.54 -27.58 4.37
CA GLY A 201 -2.78 -26.51 3.69
C GLY A 201 -3.57 -25.61 2.74
N HIS A 202 -4.86 -25.87 2.47
CA HIS A 202 -5.64 -25.06 1.51
C HIS A 202 -6.23 -23.75 2.06
N SER A 203 -6.12 -23.46 3.35
CA SER A 203 -6.57 -22.17 3.90
C SER A 203 -5.65 -21.00 3.51
N ALA A 204 -4.34 -21.24 3.45
CA ALA A 204 -3.37 -20.21 3.13
C ALA A 204 -3.46 -19.67 1.69
N PRO A 205 -3.60 -20.52 0.63
CA PRO A 205 -3.81 -20.03 -0.74
C PRO A 205 -5.10 -19.23 -0.91
N THR A 206 -6.18 -19.63 -0.22
CA THR A 206 -7.46 -18.91 -0.30
C THR A 206 -7.36 -17.54 0.36
N MET A 207 -6.68 -17.42 1.48
CA MET A 207 -6.48 -16.13 2.16
C MET A 207 -5.60 -15.18 1.34
N LYS A 208 -4.59 -15.69 0.62
CA LYS A 208 -3.78 -14.89 -0.32
C LYS A 208 -4.64 -14.28 -1.44
N VAL A 209 -5.65 -15.02 -1.91
CA VAL A 209 -6.57 -14.54 -2.96
C VAL A 209 -7.52 -13.46 -2.45
N VAL A 210 -7.87 -13.47 -1.16
CA VAL A 210 -8.78 -12.46 -0.58
C VAL A 210 -8.24 -11.05 -0.73
N SER A 211 -6.93 -10.86 -0.51
CA SER A 211 -6.28 -9.54 -0.68
C SER A 211 -6.35 -9.01 -2.10
N SER A 212 -6.59 -9.89 -3.08
CA SER A 212 -6.74 -9.54 -4.49
C SER A 212 -8.18 -9.19 -4.86
N CYS A 213 -9.15 -9.36 -3.97
CA CYS A 213 -10.57 -9.17 -4.28
C CYS A 213 -11.07 -7.78 -3.90
N ASP A 214 -12.01 -7.27 -4.69
CA ASP A 214 -12.76 -6.03 -4.43
C ASP A 214 -14.15 -6.34 -3.86
N ALA A 215 -14.65 -7.56 -4.07
CA ALA A 215 -15.86 -8.07 -3.43
C ALA A 215 -15.80 -9.61 -3.31
N ILE A 216 -16.56 -10.15 -2.38
CA ILE A 216 -16.59 -11.58 -2.09
C ILE A 216 -18.01 -12.11 -2.26
N PHE A 217 -18.14 -13.20 -3.02
CA PHE A 217 -19.35 -14.01 -3.11
C PHE A 217 -19.13 -15.29 -2.33
N TRP A 218 -19.76 -15.38 -1.16
CA TRP A 218 -19.61 -16.51 -0.25
C TRP A 218 -20.72 -17.54 -0.44
N PHE A 219 -20.36 -18.76 -0.82
CA PHE A 219 -21.29 -19.84 -1.12
C PHE A 219 -21.57 -20.70 0.12
N ILE A 220 -22.85 -20.84 0.48
CA ILE A 220 -23.32 -21.64 1.60
C ILE A 220 -24.39 -22.61 1.11
N LYS A 221 -24.24 -23.91 1.41
CA LYS A 221 -25.32 -24.87 1.16
C LYS A 221 -26.45 -24.62 2.15
N ILE A 222 -27.68 -24.53 1.64
CA ILE A 222 -28.86 -24.34 2.50
C ILE A 222 -29.10 -25.51 3.46
N THR A 223 -28.55 -26.69 3.11
CA THR A 223 -28.63 -27.92 3.91
C THR A 223 -27.58 -28.03 5.00
N SER A 224 -26.64 -27.08 5.06
CA SER A 224 -25.59 -27.00 6.06
C SER A 224 -25.91 -25.89 7.05
N SER A 225 -25.50 -26.03 8.31
CA SER A 225 -25.54 -24.94 9.28
C SER A 225 -24.23 -24.15 9.22
N LEU A 226 -24.28 -22.83 9.45
CA LEU A 226 -23.09 -22.03 9.67
C LEU A 226 -22.41 -22.48 10.96
N THR A 227 -21.13 -22.79 10.87
CA THR A 227 -20.32 -23.11 12.06
C THR A 227 -19.60 -21.85 12.57
N LYS A 228 -19.12 -21.90 13.81
CA LYS A 228 -18.29 -20.83 14.35
C LYS A 228 -17.03 -20.63 13.49
N ALA A 229 -16.44 -21.74 13.00
CA ALA A 229 -15.27 -21.68 12.12
C ALA A 229 -15.57 -20.94 10.80
N ASP A 230 -16.77 -21.14 10.22
CA ASP A 230 -17.17 -20.39 9.02
C ASP A 230 -17.25 -18.89 9.29
N ILE A 231 -17.86 -18.52 10.41
CA ILE A 231 -18.01 -17.13 10.84
C ILE A 231 -16.64 -16.49 11.07
N ASP A 232 -15.74 -17.18 11.74
CA ASP A 232 -14.38 -16.69 12.02
C ASP A 232 -13.58 -16.48 10.72
N VAL A 233 -13.68 -17.40 9.76
CA VAL A 233 -13.03 -17.27 8.45
C VAL A 233 -13.65 -16.13 7.63
N ILE A 234 -14.98 -16.01 7.62
CA ILE A 234 -15.65 -14.89 6.94
C ILE A 234 -15.15 -13.56 7.52
N LYS A 235 -15.11 -13.41 8.83
CA LYS A 235 -14.60 -12.18 9.48
C LYS A 235 -13.16 -11.89 9.14
N ALA A 236 -12.28 -12.91 9.20
CA ALA A 236 -10.87 -12.76 8.85
C ALA A 236 -10.65 -12.39 7.37
N SER A 237 -11.56 -12.84 6.50
CA SER A 237 -11.45 -12.62 5.05
C SER A 237 -12.04 -11.30 4.59
N LEU A 238 -12.95 -10.68 5.34
CA LEU A 238 -13.72 -9.55 4.81
C LEU A 238 -12.89 -8.27 4.65
N GLY A 239 -11.98 -7.95 5.58
CA GLY A 239 -11.15 -6.75 5.50
C GLY A 239 -11.86 -5.45 5.09
N GLY A 240 -13.20 -5.37 5.30
CA GLY A 240 -14.05 -4.26 4.83
C GLY A 240 -14.66 -4.45 3.43
N LEU A 241 -14.37 -5.56 2.74
CA LEU A 241 -14.86 -5.82 1.39
C LEU A 241 -16.37 -6.08 1.36
N PRO A 242 -17.11 -5.66 0.30
CA PRO A 242 -18.50 -6.00 0.08
C PRO A 242 -18.71 -7.51 0.04
N LEU A 243 -19.59 -8.02 0.93
CA LEU A 243 -19.94 -9.44 1.01
C LEU A 243 -21.32 -9.70 0.43
N TYR A 244 -21.39 -10.65 -0.49
CA TYR A 244 -22.64 -11.22 -1.02
C TYR A 244 -22.72 -12.71 -0.67
N ILE A 245 -23.87 -13.18 -0.21
CA ILE A 245 -24.07 -14.58 0.12
C ILE A 245 -24.79 -15.28 -1.03
N VAL A 246 -24.27 -16.42 -1.47
CA VAL A 246 -24.94 -17.30 -2.42
C VAL A 246 -25.42 -18.54 -1.70
N PHE A 247 -26.73 -18.65 -1.47
CA PHE A 247 -27.35 -19.85 -0.90
C PHE A 247 -27.58 -20.87 -2.01
N SER A 248 -26.82 -21.95 -1.95
CA SER A 248 -26.91 -23.02 -2.95
C SER A 248 -27.77 -24.19 -2.49
N PHE A 249 -28.19 -25.02 -3.45
CA PHE A 249 -29.05 -26.19 -3.24
C PHE A 249 -30.42 -25.83 -2.64
N VAL A 250 -30.96 -24.66 -2.95
CA VAL A 250 -32.24 -24.17 -2.39
C VAL A 250 -33.47 -25.05 -2.75
N ASP A 251 -33.35 -25.87 -3.79
CA ASP A 251 -34.33 -26.85 -4.23
C ASP A 251 -33.86 -28.30 -4.12
N ALA A 252 -32.97 -28.57 -3.16
CA ALA A 252 -32.51 -29.92 -2.87
C ALA A 252 -33.69 -30.84 -2.49
N ARG A 253 -33.56 -32.14 -2.75
CA ARG A 253 -34.60 -33.15 -2.46
C ARG A 253 -35.03 -33.05 -1.01
N GLY A 254 -36.34 -32.87 -0.78
CA GLY A 254 -36.93 -32.71 0.55
C GLY A 254 -36.97 -31.27 1.10
N THR A 255 -36.45 -30.29 0.36
CA THR A 255 -36.53 -28.89 0.75
C THR A 255 -37.76 -28.22 0.13
N THR A 256 -38.67 -27.72 0.97
CA THR A 256 -39.77 -26.87 0.51
C THR A 256 -39.33 -25.42 0.37
N PRO A 257 -40.01 -24.59 -0.45
CA PRO A 257 -39.69 -23.17 -0.57
C PRO A 257 -39.69 -22.43 0.79
N ASP A 258 -40.66 -22.74 1.66
CA ASP A 258 -40.78 -22.12 2.98
C ASP A 258 -39.63 -22.54 3.91
N ALA A 259 -39.24 -23.82 3.88
CA ALA A 259 -38.10 -24.33 4.64
C ALA A 259 -36.80 -23.67 4.14
N ALA A 260 -36.64 -23.50 2.81
CA ALA A 260 -35.51 -22.79 2.23
C ALA A 260 -35.43 -21.34 2.72
N LYS A 261 -36.54 -20.62 2.65
CA LYS A 261 -36.64 -19.23 3.12
C LYS A 261 -36.33 -19.07 4.59
N SER A 262 -36.85 -20.00 5.43
CA SER A 262 -36.57 -20.01 6.87
C SER A 262 -35.09 -20.24 7.15
N SER A 263 -34.46 -21.22 6.48
CA SER A 263 -33.01 -21.47 6.63
C SER A 263 -32.16 -20.26 6.23
N ILE A 264 -32.49 -19.60 5.10
CA ILE A 264 -31.79 -18.39 4.64
C ILE A 264 -31.89 -17.29 5.69
N ASN A 265 -33.12 -17.01 6.19
CA ASN A 265 -33.33 -15.97 7.20
C ASN A 265 -32.56 -16.26 8.50
N ASN A 266 -32.53 -17.53 8.94
CA ASN A 266 -31.75 -17.93 10.12
C ASN A 266 -30.25 -17.71 9.93
N MET A 267 -29.70 -18.10 8.78
CA MET A 267 -28.25 -17.91 8.48
C MET A 267 -27.89 -16.43 8.34
N LEU A 268 -28.71 -15.62 7.69
CA LEU A 268 -28.50 -14.16 7.62
C LEU A 268 -28.60 -13.51 9.01
N GLY A 269 -29.52 -13.97 9.85
CA GLY A 269 -29.65 -13.55 11.24
C GLY A 269 -28.40 -13.89 12.06
N GLU A 270 -27.83 -15.09 11.85
CA GLU A 270 -26.61 -15.54 12.51
C GLU A 270 -25.39 -14.69 12.08
N LEU A 271 -25.24 -14.42 10.79
CA LEU A 271 -24.18 -13.53 10.28
C LEU A 271 -24.30 -12.13 10.91
N LYS A 272 -25.51 -11.56 10.91
CA LYS A 272 -25.75 -10.24 11.51
C LYS A 272 -25.46 -10.18 13.00
N LYS A 273 -25.85 -11.21 13.79
CA LYS A 273 -25.54 -11.34 15.22
C LYS A 273 -24.04 -11.34 15.48
N ASN A 274 -23.26 -11.85 14.54
CA ASN A 274 -21.81 -11.89 14.61
C ASN A 274 -21.12 -10.64 14.03
N GLY A 275 -21.89 -9.58 13.71
CA GLY A 275 -21.35 -8.31 13.17
C GLY A 275 -20.93 -8.38 11.71
N ILE A 276 -21.39 -9.39 10.95
CA ILE A 276 -21.12 -9.53 9.52
C ILE A 276 -22.27 -8.91 8.75
N GLU A 277 -21.98 -7.83 8.01
CA GLU A 277 -22.91 -7.16 7.13
C GLU A 277 -22.85 -7.75 5.72
N CYS A 278 -24.00 -8.21 5.20
CA CYS A 278 -24.10 -8.69 3.83
C CYS A 278 -24.76 -7.63 2.96
N LYS A 279 -24.17 -7.28 1.82
CA LYS A 279 -24.72 -6.31 0.86
C LYS A 279 -25.89 -6.87 0.06
N GLY A 280 -26.02 -8.21 0.01
CA GLY A 280 -27.10 -8.91 -0.65
C GLY A 280 -26.96 -10.42 -0.57
N HIS A 281 -27.96 -11.12 -1.07
CA HIS A 281 -27.88 -12.58 -1.22
C HIS A 281 -28.60 -13.02 -2.51
N MET A 282 -28.16 -14.17 -3.05
CA MET A 282 -28.71 -14.83 -4.22
C MET A 282 -29.01 -16.30 -3.91
N MET A 283 -29.91 -16.91 -4.69
CA MET A 283 -30.30 -18.32 -4.52
C MET A 283 -29.92 -19.14 -5.76
N LEU A 284 -29.17 -20.22 -5.55
CA LEU A 284 -28.75 -21.15 -6.61
C LEU A 284 -29.38 -22.53 -6.38
N GLY A 285 -30.04 -23.04 -7.41
CA GLY A 285 -30.71 -24.36 -7.40
C GLY A 285 -30.55 -25.10 -8.72
N LYS A 286 -31.24 -26.25 -8.85
CA LYS A 286 -31.23 -27.07 -10.06
C LYS A 286 -32.37 -26.70 -11.02
N ARG A 287 -33.54 -26.21 -10.49
CA ARG A 287 -34.68 -25.84 -11.31
C ARG A 287 -34.31 -24.67 -12.21
N GLU A 288 -34.77 -24.73 -13.46
CA GLU A 288 -34.44 -23.73 -14.47
C GLU A 288 -34.86 -22.32 -14.05
N SER A 289 -36.05 -22.15 -13.50
CA SER A 289 -36.55 -20.85 -13.02
C SER A 289 -35.62 -20.23 -11.94
N ILE A 290 -35.05 -21.05 -11.04
CA ILE A 290 -34.11 -20.60 -10.01
C ILE A 290 -32.74 -20.25 -10.62
N ARG A 291 -32.30 -21.02 -11.61
CA ARG A 291 -31.05 -20.77 -12.33
C ARG A 291 -31.12 -19.46 -13.13
N GLU A 292 -32.23 -19.23 -13.82
CA GLU A 292 -32.47 -17.97 -14.55
C GLU A 292 -32.54 -16.77 -13.60
N GLN A 293 -33.26 -16.90 -12.48
CA GLN A 293 -33.31 -15.86 -11.46
C GLN A 293 -31.91 -15.58 -10.92
N PHE A 294 -31.16 -16.63 -10.50
CA PHE A 294 -29.78 -16.50 -10.04
C PHE A 294 -28.89 -15.75 -11.05
N LYS A 295 -28.96 -16.18 -12.34
CA LYS A 295 -28.18 -15.57 -13.41
C LYS A 295 -28.50 -14.07 -13.55
N ASN A 296 -29.78 -13.72 -13.59
CA ASN A 296 -30.22 -12.33 -13.79
C ASN A 296 -29.82 -11.44 -12.59
N GLU A 297 -30.08 -11.90 -11.36
CA GLU A 297 -29.71 -11.18 -10.13
C GLU A 297 -28.20 -11.01 -10.00
N THR A 298 -27.44 -12.08 -10.22
CA THR A 298 -25.98 -12.03 -10.12
C THR A 298 -25.37 -11.11 -11.17
N LEU A 299 -25.81 -11.20 -12.44
CA LEU A 299 -25.33 -10.30 -13.49
C LEU A 299 -25.69 -8.83 -13.20
N ALA A 300 -26.86 -8.56 -12.61
CA ALA A 300 -27.23 -7.21 -12.19
C ALA A 300 -26.29 -6.69 -11.08
N VAL A 301 -26.00 -7.52 -10.08
CA VAL A 301 -25.03 -7.18 -9.02
C VAL A 301 -23.63 -6.93 -9.59
N LEU A 302 -23.14 -7.81 -10.46
CA LEU A 302 -21.81 -7.67 -11.07
C LEU A 302 -21.69 -6.38 -11.89
N ARG A 303 -22.71 -6.04 -12.69
CA ARG A 303 -22.75 -4.78 -13.46
C ARG A 303 -22.76 -3.56 -12.54
N LYS A 304 -23.56 -3.62 -11.46
CA LYS A 304 -23.61 -2.54 -10.48
C LYS A 304 -22.24 -2.34 -9.83
N LEU A 305 -21.61 -3.41 -9.36
CA LEU A 305 -20.28 -3.37 -8.76
C LEU A 305 -19.23 -2.84 -9.74
N SER A 306 -19.28 -3.25 -11.01
CA SER A 306 -18.37 -2.75 -12.04
C SER A 306 -18.55 -1.25 -12.29
N GLN A 307 -19.77 -0.74 -12.31
CA GLN A 307 -20.06 0.69 -12.48
C GLN A 307 -19.67 1.54 -11.26
N GLU A 308 -19.74 0.95 -10.07
CA GLU A 308 -19.46 1.64 -8.80
C GLU A 308 -18.03 1.38 -8.32
N HIS A 309 -17.24 0.60 -9.05
CA HIS A 309 -15.93 0.13 -8.62
C HIS A 309 -14.98 1.28 -8.24
N ASP A 310 -14.90 2.30 -9.07
CA ASP A 310 -14.04 3.48 -8.81
C ASP A 310 -14.49 4.28 -7.57
N THR A 311 -15.78 4.17 -7.21
CA THR A 311 -16.35 4.87 -6.05
C THR A 311 -16.11 4.13 -4.75
N TYR A 312 -16.14 2.79 -4.77
CA TYR A 312 -16.04 1.97 -3.55
C TYR A 312 -14.61 1.63 -3.14
N ASN A 313 -13.69 1.62 -4.08
CA ASN A 313 -12.32 1.18 -3.79
C ASN A 313 -11.29 1.90 -4.70
N PRO A 314 -11.09 3.20 -4.49
CA PRO A 314 -10.17 3.99 -5.30
C PRO A 314 -8.70 3.49 -5.27
N GLY A 315 -8.36 2.61 -4.32
CA GLY A 315 -7.02 2.02 -4.20
C GLY A 315 -6.79 0.72 -4.99
N THR A 316 -7.74 0.27 -5.82
CA THR A 316 -7.61 -1.02 -6.51
C THR A 316 -7.02 -0.92 -7.92
N HIS A 317 -7.11 0.22 -8.55
CA HIS A 317 -6.50 0.47 -9.87
C HIS A 317 -5.09 1.00 -9.72
N ILE A 318 -4.17 0.55 -10.57
CA ILE A 318 -2.78 1.06 -10.58
C ILE A 318 -2.76 2.59 -10.63
N MET A 319 -3.54 3.19 -11.52
CA MET A 319 -3.62 4.66 -11.66
C MET A 319 -4.19 5.32 -10.42
N SER A 320 -5.18 4.72 -9.77
CA SER A 320 -5.75 5.23 -8.50
C SER A 320 -4.73 5.15 -7.37
N VAL A 321 -3.95 4.05 -7.29
CA VAL A 321 -2.85 3.92 -6.33
C VAL A 321 -1.78 4.97 -6.56
N ILE A 322 -1.37 5.18 -7.82
CA ILE A 322 -0.39 6.20 -8.18
C ILE A 322 -0.90 7.59 -7.78
N HIS A 323 -2.13 7.94 -8.14
CA HIS A 323 -2.73 9.24 -7.78
C HIS A 323 -2.81 9.43 -6.26
N PHE A 324 -3.22 8.39 -5.53
CA PHE A 324 -3.26 8.43 -4.06
C PHE A 324 -1.88 8.72 -3.45
N LEU A 325 -0.85 8.03 -3.94
CA LEU A 325 0.53 8.25 -3.50
C LEU A 325 1.04 9.64 -3.90
N GLU A 326 0.74 10.11 -5.13
CA GLU A 326 1.06 11.46 -5.60
C GLU A 326 0.43 12.52 -4.70
N ASP A 327 -0.88 12.44 -4.45
CA ASP A 327 -1.61 13.41 -3.62
C ASP A 327 -1.06 13.46 -2.19
N PHE A 328 -0.74 12.31 -1.63
CA PHE A 328 -0.14 12.23 -0.30
C PHE A 328 1.24 12.89 -0.26
N LEU A 329 2.13 12.52 -1.19
CA LEU A 329 3.48 13.06 -1.25
C LEU A 329 3.51 14.57 -1.59
N ILE A 330 2.55 15.06 -2.39
CA ILE A 330 2.37 16.50 -2.65
C ILE A 330 2.02 17.25 -1.37
N LYS A 331 1.10 16.73 -0.56
CA LYS A 331 0.75 17.32 0.75
C LYS A 331 1.94 17.30 1.70
N ALA A 332 2.67 16.18 1.77
CA ALA A 332 3.90 16.10 2.56
C ALA A 332 4.96 17.11 2.09
N LYS A 333 5.14 17.25 0.77
CA LYS A 333 6.04 18.24 0.18
C LYS A 333 5.66 19.66 0.57
N GLN A 334 4.38 20.00 0.49
CA GLN A 334 3.87 21.33 0.88
C GLN A 334 4.15 21.58 2.36
N TYR A 335 3.82 20.64 3.25
CA TYR A 335 4.06 20.77 4.68
C TYR A 335 5.54 21.04 4.99
N PHE A 336 6.48 20.26 4.45
CA PHE A 336 7.90 20.48 4.69
C PHE A 336 8.41 21.78 4.08
N THR A 337 7.85 22.23 2.96
CA THR A 337 8.21 23.50 2.34
C THR A 337 7.79 24.68 3.23
N GLU A 338 6.60 24.65 3.81
CA GLU A 338 6.10 25.64 4.76
C GLU A 338 6.96 25.68 6.03
N GLN A 339 7.27 24.52 6.62
CA GLN A 339 8.13 24.40 7.79
C GLN A 339 9.55 24.95 7.57
N ILE A 340 10.14 24.70 6.38
CA ILE A 340 11.44 25.26 6.02
C ILE A 340 11.35 26.79 5.90
N GLY A 341 10.29 27.32 5.31
CA GLY A 341 10.07 28.77 5.20
C GLY A 341 9.91 29.46 6.56
N GLU A 342 9.23 28.82 7.51
CA GLU A 342 9.11 29.31 8.90
C GLU A 342 10.49 29.37 9.58
N LEU A 343 11.26 28.28 9.52
CA LEU A 343 12.60 28.20 10.09
C LEU A 343 13.57 29.21 9.45
N ASP A 344 13.49 29.44 8.14
CA ASP A 344 14.29 30.44 7.43
C ASP A 344 13.99 31.85 7.95
N SER A 345 12.71 32.18 8.10
CA SER A 345 12.29 33.46 8.68
C SER A 345 12.78 33.63 10.14
N GLU A 346 12.69 32.58 10.97
CA GLU A 346 13.17 32.60 12.35
C GLU A 346 14.70 32.73 12.42
N THR A 347 15.44 32.08 11.54
CA THR A 347 16.90 32.20 11.48
C THR A 347 17.33 33.61 11.07
N ASP A 348 16.65 34.22 10.11
CA ASP A 348 16.88 35.62 9.69
C ASP A 348 16.63 36.60 10.84
N GLN A 349 15.56 36.40 11.63
CA GLN A 349 15.30 37.19 12.80
C GLN A 349 16.41 37.05 13.84
N LEU A 350 16.86 35.83 14.15
CA LEU A 350 17.98 35.57 15.08
C LEU A 350 19.28 36.26 14.65
N VAL A 351 19.59 36.21 13.36
CA VAL A 351 20.74 36.92 12.79
C VAL A 351 20.62 38.43 12.97
N SER A 352 19.45 39.01 12.68
CA SER A 352 19.16 40.45 12.85
C SER A 352 19.32 40.91 14.32
N GLU A 353 18.75 40.15 15.26
CA GLU A 353 18.83 40.42 16.69
C GLU A 353 20.27 40.32 17.20
N TYR A 354 21.03 39.30 16.80
CA TYR A 354 22.45 39.15 17.15
C TYR A 354 23.28 40.29 16.60
N GLN A 355 23.09 40.66 15.32
CA GLN A 355 23.79 41.81 14.71
C GLN A 355 23.47 43.12 15.42
N SER A 356 22.23 43.31 15.86
CA SER A 356 21.84 44.51 16.62
C SER A 356 22.57 44.59 17.97
N SER A 357 22.65 43.49 18.70
CA SER A 357 23.38 43.44 19.99
C SER A 357 24.90 43.57 19.80
N SER A 358 25.47 42.96 18.77
CA SER A 358 26.90 43.02 18.46
C SER A 358 27.34 44.44 17.98
N ARG A 359 26.50 45.16 17.28
CA ARG A 359 26.77 46.58 16.85
C ARG A 359 27.01 47.49 18.05
N ALA A 360 26.26 47.34 19.14
CA ALA A 360 26.49 48.12 20.34
C ALA A 360 27.89 47.88 20.93
N PHE A 361 28.32 46.64 20.98
CA PHE A 361 29.66 46.28 21.41
C PHE A 361 30.78 46.85 20.50
N VAL A 362 30.64 46.73 19.18
CA VAL A 362 31.58 47.27 18.18
C VAL A 362 31.64 48.79 18.32
N THR A 363 30.51 49.48 18.53
CA THR A 363 30.46 50.96 18.73
C THR A 363 31.22 51.33 19.97
N GLU A 364 31.05 50.64 21.07
CA GLU A 364 31.80 50.93 22.32
C GLU A 364 33.30 50.63 22.17
N CYS A 365 33.67 49.61 21.43
CA CYS A 365 35.09 49.34 21.10
C CYS A 365 35.71 50.50 20.32
N ASN A 366 35.03 51.00 19.29
CA ASN A 366 35.47 52.15 18.49
C ASN A 366 35.60 53.41 19.33
N ASN A 367 34.61 53.68 20.21
CA ASN A 367 34.61 54.78 21.15
C ASN A 367 35.81 54.68 22.11
N CYS A 368 36.10 53.52 22.65
CA CYS A 368 37.23 53.30 23.54
C CYS A 368 38.54 53.52 22.79
N THR A 369 38.72 53.01 21.59
CA THR A 369 39.88 53.19 20.74
C THR A 369 40.13 54.66 20.43
N SER A 370 39.07 55.37 20.06
CA SER A 370 39.13 56.83 19.77
C SER A 370 39.59 57.63 20.99
N LYS A 371 39.03 57.34 22.18
CA LYS A 371 39.44 58.02 23.41
C LYS A 371 40.87 57.66 23.83
N PHE A 372 41.34 56.47 23.59
CA PHE A 372 42.72 56.05 23.80
C PHE A 372 43.68 56.78 22.89
N ASN A 373 43.37 56.90 21.61
CA ASN A 373 44.17 57.66 20.65
C ASN A 373 44.21 59.17 21.00
N ASN A 374 43.09 59.72 21.48
CA ASN A 374 43.05 61.10 21.96
C ASN A 374 43.94 61.32 23.19
N MET A 375 43.96 60.33 24.12
CA MET A 375 44.88 60.36 25.24
C MET A 375 46.35 60.37 24.80
N ILE A 376 46.71 59.45 23.88
CA ILE A 376 48.09 59.40 23.32
C ILE A 376 48.44 60.74 22.66
N ASN A 377 47.57 61.31 21.84
CA ASN A 377 47.79 62.57 21.18
C ASN A 377 47.96 63.71 22.19
N THR A 378 47.13 63.74 23.21
CA THR A 378 47.23 64.73 24.28
C THR A 378 48.55 64.61 25.06
N PHE A 379 48.95 63.39 25.35
CA PHE A 379 50.26 63.09 25.99
C PHE A 379 51.43 63.56 25.08
N ASN A 380 51.43 63.13 23.82
CA ASN A 380 52.51 63.50 22.90
C ASN A 380 52.60 65.02 22.69
N ASN A 381 51.48 65.70 22.54
CA ASN A 381 51.45 67.12 22.30
C ASN A 381 51.86 67.94 23.53
N ARG A 382 51.59 67.44 24.73
CA ARG A 382 51.91 68.16 25.99
C ARG A 382 53.24 67.76 26.63
N CYS A 383 53.82 66.59 26.24
CA CYS A 383 55.08 66.13 26.73
C CYS A 383 56.26 66.39 25.81
N ASN A 384 56.02 66.93 24.60
CA ASN A 384 57.06 67.34 23.66
C ASN A 384 57.72 68.64 24.13
N GLY A 385 58.62 68.56 25.07
CA GLY A 385 59.53 69.59 25.46
C GLY A 385 59.20 70.32 26.79
N ALA A 386 59.72 69.81 27.86
CA ALA A 386 59.94 70.39 29.17
C ALA A 386 58.72 70.60 30.09
N THR A 387 58.86 70.12 31.31
CA THR A 387 58.07 70.34 32.48
C THR A 387 56.60 69.96 32.45
N PHE A 388 56.28 68.83 33.12
CA PHE A 388 54.92 68.38 33.42
C PHE A 388 54.26 69.40 34.32
N CYS A 389 53.51 70.37 33.75
CA CYS A 389 52.69 71.31 34.54
C CYS A 389 51.38 70.66 34.96
N GLY A 390 50.82 71.10 36.15
CA GLY A 390 49.60 70.56 36.78
C GLY A 390 48.41 70.39 35.83
N GLY A 391 48.18 71.26 34.86
CA GLY A 391 47.14 71.13 33.82
C GLY A 391 47.33 69.99 32.86
N ALA A 392 48.55 69.48 32.67
CA ALA A 392 48.80 68.27 31.87
C ALA A 392 48.47 66.99 32.61
N ALA A 393 48.67 66.98 33.93
CA ALA A 393 48.30 65.84 34.78
C ALA A 393 46.76 65.73 34.87
N ASP A 394 46.04 66.82 35.02
CA ASP A 394 44.61 66.87 35.06
C ASP A 394 43.98 66.38 33.75
N ALA A 395 44.55 66.83 32.64
CA ALA A 395 44.10 66.37 31.31
C ALA A 395 44.36 64.88 31.09
N LEU A 396 45.50 64.34 31.58
CA LEU A 396 45.78 62.92 31.54
C LEU A 396 44.81 62.10 32.40
N CYS A 397 44.56 62.55 33.64
CA CYS A 397 43.58 61.94 34.56
C CYS A 397 42.17 61.92 33.94
N ASN A 398 41.74 63.02 33.31
CA ASN A 398 40.43 63.08 32.63
C ASN A 398 40.35 62.14 31.47
N ASN A 399 41.41 61.97 30.69
CA ASN A 399 41.46 61.02 29.60
C ASN A 399 41.47 59.57 30.12
N ILE A 400 42.18 59.24 31.18
CA ILE A 400 42.17 57.93 31.84
C ILE A 400 40.75 57.61 32.33
N ASN A 401 40.10 58.52 33.01
CA ASN A 401 38.74 58.34 33.48
C ASN A 401 37.75 58.15 32.33
N SER A 402 37.93 58.89 31.22
CA SER A 402 37.13 58.76 30.03
C SER A 402 37.30 57.38 29.35
N ILE A 403 38.53 56.83 29.31
CA ILE A 403 38.85 55.49 28.82
C ILE A 403 38.24 54.44 29.76
N SER A 404 38.39 54.59 31.07
CA SER A 404 37.83 53.69 32.07
C SER A 404 36.30 53.56 31.90
N ASN A 405 35.62 54.72 31.71
CA ASN A 405 34.17 54.73 31.47
C ASN A 405 33.80 54.01 30.18
N SER A 406 34.63 54.13 29.11
CA SER A 406 34.37 53.42 27.85
C SER A 406 34.64 51.92 27.96
N LEU A 407 35.67 51.51 28.70
CA LEU A 407 35.92 50.10 29.01
C LEU A 407 34.76 49.46 29.79
N ASN A 408 34.22 50.19 30.77
CA ASN A 408 33.04 49.76 31.49
C ASN A 408 31.80 49.71 30.58
N GLY A 409 31.69 50.61 29.58
CA GLY A 409 30.69 50.56 28.55
C GLY A 409 30.83 49.30 27.65
N MET A 410 32.04 49.01 27.19
CA MET A 410 32.35 47.80 26.46
C MET A 410 32.01 46.53 27.24
N MET A 411 32.40 46.46 28.49
CA MET A 411 32.08 45.28 29.33
C MET A 411 30.57 45.08 29.47
N ARG A 412 29.83 46.17 29.68
CA ARG A 412 28.34 46.10 29.74
C ARG A 412 27.76 45.65 28.40
N ALA A 413 28.23 46.22 27.29
CA ALA A 413 27.75 45.83 25.96
C ALA A 413 28.10 44.37 25.66
N TYR A 414 29.29 43.88 26.04
CA TYR A 414 29.67 42.48 25.92
C TYR A 414 28.76 41.55 26.73
N ASN A 415 28.49 41.89 27.99
CA ASN A 415 27.66 41.10 28.88
C ASN A 415 26.16 41.07 28.41
N ASN A 416 25.76 42.08 27.63
CA ASN A 416 24.44 42.13 27.02
C ASN A 416 24.34 41.45 25.67
N MET A 417 25.47 40.98 25.10
CA MET A 417 25.43 40.16 23.90
C MET A 417 24.85 38.79 24.21
N ASP A 418 23.76 38.45 23.57
CA ASP A 418 23.10 37.17 23.73
C ASP A 418 23.72 36.11 22.82
N VAL A 419 24.78 35.49 23.32
CA VAL A 419 25.49 34.40 22.58
C VAL A 419 24.61 33.14 22.43
N SER A 420 23.56 32.98 23.26
CA SER A 420 22.63 31.85 23.16
C SER A 420 21.89 31.84 21.82
N LYS A 421 21.66 33.00 21.21
CA LYS A 421 21.05 33.15 19.89
C LYS A 421 21.89 32.49 18.75
N LEU A 422 23.22 32.41 18.88
CA LEU A 422 24.06 31.73 17.93
C LEU A 422 23.88 30.20 18.02
N VAL A 423 23.69 29.69 19.24
CA VAL A 423 23.41 28.29 19.47
C VAL A 423 22.02 27.94 18.90
N GLU A 424 21.04 28.78 19.17
CA GLU A 424 19.67 28.62 18.65
C GLU A 424 19.66 28.67 17.12
N TYR A 425 20.36 29.62 16.48
CA TYR A 425 20.57 29.69 15.05
C TYR A 425 21.15 28.39 14.50
N GLY A 426 22.21 27.85 15.13
CA GLY A 426 22.85 26.60 14.72
C GLY A 426 21.89 25.42 14.78
N ASN A 427 21.07 25.33 15.83
CA ASN A 427 20.06 24.28 15.99
C ASN A 427 18.98 24.37 14.89
N LYS A 428 18.41 25.57 14.66
CA LYS A 428 17.38 25.78 13.63
C LYS A 428 17.90 25.54 12.22
N THR A 429 19.12 25.96 11.92
CA THR A 429 19.78 25.68 10.64
C THR A 429 20.00 24.18 10.43
N GLY A 430 20.38 23.45 11.50
CA GLY A 430 20.48 22.01 11.49
C GLY A 430 19.14 21.33 11.20
N GLU A 431 18.06 21.74 11.85
CA GLU A 431 16.70 21.27 11.64
C GLU A 431 16.23 21.53 10.21
N MET A 432 16.46 22.74 9.70
CA MET A 432 16.12 23.12 8.33
C MET A 432 16.84 22.22 7.32
N GLY A 433 18.12 21.91 7.53
CA GLY A 433 18.88 20.97 6.70
C GLY A 433 18.29 19.57 6.68
N GLN A 434 17.82 19.08 7.82
CA GLN A 434 17.17 17.77 7.93
C GLN A 434 15.83 17.75 7.18
N LYS A 435 14.99 18.78 7.34
CA LYS A 435 13.71 18.91 6.62
C LYS A 435 13.93 19.03 5.10
N GLN A 436 14.95 19.76 4.66
CA GLN A 436 15.34 19.85 3.24
C GLN A 436 15.76 18.50 2.66
N TYR A 437 16.46 17.68 3.43
CA TYR A 437 16.82 16.33 3.01
C TYR A 437 15.57 15.47 2.76
N ILE A 438 14.59 15.51 3.66
CA ILE A 438 13.31 14.80 3.51
C ILE A 438 12.55 15.30 2.28
N LEU A 439 12.48 16.62 2.09
CA LEU A 439 11.83 17.25 0.94
C LEU A 439 12.43 16.78 -0.40
N ASN A 440 13.75 16.64 -0.46
CA ASN A 440 14.45 16.10 -1.62
C ASN A 440 14.08 14.63 -1.88
N LYS A 441 13.96 13.82 -0.84
CA LYS A 441 13.52 12.41 -0.95
C LYS A 441 12.09 12.29 -1.47
N ILE A 442 11.16 13.08 -0.92
CA ILE A 442 9.77 13.14 -1.39
C ILE A 442 9.74 13.52 -2.87
N SER A 443 10.54 14.51 -3.28
CA SER A 443 10.58 14.96 -4.66
C SER A 443 11.11 13.88 -5.61
N ALA A 444 12.09 13.08 -5.22
CA ALA A 444 12.60 11.95 -5.99
C ALA A 444 11.53 10.86 -6.18
N ILE A 445 10.79 10.51 -5.12
CA ILE A 445 9.71 9.51 -5.20
C ILE A 445 8.59 10.00 -6.13
N LEU A 446 8.23 11.29 -6.07
CA LEU A 446 7.25 11.88 -6.99
C LEU A 446 7.69 11.83 -8.46
N GLU A 447 8.96 12.02 -8.73
CA GLU A 447 9.53 11.88 -10.08
C GLU A 447 9.44 10.42 -10.57
N ASP A 448 9.79 9.45 -9.73
CA ASP A 448 9.67 8.03 -10.03
C ASP A 448 8.22 7.63 -10.33
N LEU A 449 7.24 8.09 -9.53
CA LEU A 449 5.81 7.84 -9.78
C LEU A 449 5.34 8.46 -11.11
N THR A 450 5.81 9.67 -11.43
CA THR A 450 5.49 10.32 -12.70
C THR A 450 6.04 9.53 -13.89
N ASN A 451 7.26 9.02 -13.79
CA ASN A 451 7.88 8.19 -14.82
C ASN A 451 7.11 6.89 -15.03
N LEU A 452 6.68 6.23 -13.92
CA LEU A 452 5.85 5.03 -14.00
C LEU A 452 4.51 5.32 -14.68
N LYS A 453 3.84 6.41 -14.29
CA LYS A 453 2.56 6.84 -14.89
C LYS A 453 2.67 7.03 -16.40
N ASN A 454 3.75 7.65 -16.86
CA ASN A 454 4.01 7.85 -18.28
C ASN A 454 4.31 6.53 -19.02
N ALA A 455 4.91 5.56 -18.37
CA ALA A 455 5.17 4.23 -18.94
C ALA A 455 3.92 3.34 -19.00
N LEU A 456 2.89 3.62 -18.22
CA LEU A 456 1.62 2.87 -18.17
C LEU A 456 0.58 3.40 -19.15
N ASN A 457 0.69 4.65 -19.60
CA ASN A 457 -0.14 5.28 -20.63
C ASN A 457 0.42 5.00 -22.03
#